data_a1bb3e27d41c497de8bde4629f1c5e9b
#
_entry.id   a1bb3e27d41c497de8bde4629f1c5e9b
#
_cell.length_a   1.000
_cell.length_b   1.000
_cell.length_c   1.000
_cell.angle_alpha   90.00
_cell.angle_beta   90.00
_cell.angle_gamma   90.00
#
_symmetry.space_group_name_H-M   'P 1'
#
loop_
_entity.id
_entity.type
_entity.pdbx_description
1 polymer ?
#
loop_
_entity_poly.entity_id
_entity_poly.type
_entity_poly.pdbx_seq_one_letter_code
_entity_poly.pdbx_strand_id
1 'polypeptide(L)'
;VKIKLTVNGLQVEAHYHDDEIENVHKPLLQQLAKIHAANPQRRTIVFLCAPPGTGKSTLTTFWEYLCAQDPCLPEIQTLPMDGFHHYNSWLDAHNLRAYKGAPETFDVDKLAQNLRQIREGEGFWPQYDRQKHDPVEEAIRVTAPMVIVEGNWLLRDDERWRALAEFCDYSLFIRAPANALRMRLVGRKLAGGLSQADAEAFYERTDGPNVRRVLEDSLSADLMLEMTLEGAYRTA
;
A
#
# COMPACT_ATOMS: atom_id res chain seq x y z
N VAL A 1 10.75 -2.82 19.25
CA VAL A 1 11.78 -3.07 18.24
C VAL A 1 12.00 -1.81 17.42
N LYS A 2 13.28 -1.38 17.31
CA LYS A 2 13.69 -0.36 16.34
C LYS A 2 14.42 -1.04 15.20
N ILE A 3 14.02 -0.76 13.98
CA ILE A 3 14.54 -1.44 12.79
C ILE A 3 14.77 -0.44 11.65
N LYS A 4 15.86 -0.62 10.91
CA LYS A 4 16.11 0.09 9.66
C LYS A 4 15.64 -0.77 8.50
N LEU A 5 14.73 -0.23 7.71
CA LEU A 5 14.12 -0.87 6.56
C LEU A 5 14.44 -0.07 5.29
N THR A 6 14.57 -0.78 4.17
CA THR A 6 14.64 -0.13 2.85
C THR A 6 13.25 -0.14 2.24
N VAL A 7 12.61 1.03 2.21
CA VAL A 7 11.22 1.20 1.70
C VAL A 7 11.28 2.04 0.44
N ASN A 8 10.89 1.46 -0.69
CA ASN A 8 10.92 2.15 -1.99
C ASN A 8 12.29 2.81 -2.30
N GLY A 9 13.38 2.12 -1.95
CA GLY A 9 14.75 2.60 -2.16
C GLY A 9 15.28 3.60 -1.12
N LEU A 10 14.48 3.96 -0.13
CA LEU A 10 14.85 4.88 0.95
C LEU A 10 15.07 4.13 2.27
N GLN A 11 16.12 4.53 3.01
CA GLN A 11 16.32 4.03 4.37
C GLN A 11 15.33 4.70 5.32
N VAL A 12 14.53 3.89 6.00
CA VAL A 12 13.53 4.34 6.97
C VAL A 12 13.81 3.66 8.31
N GLU A 13 13.86 4.42 9.38
CA GLU A 13 13.85 3.87 10.73
C GLU A 13 12.39 3.72 11.19
N ALA A 14 12.00 2.50 11.50
CA ALA A 14 10.67 2.17 12.00
C ALA A 14 10.76 1.67 13.46
N HIS A 15 9.72 1.95 14.22
CA HIS A 15 9.60 1.51 15.61
C HIS A 15 8.26 0.82 15.81
N TYR A 16 8.30 -0.43 16.29
CA TYR A 16 7.13 -1.22 16.65
C TYR A 16 7.27 -1.69 18.09
N HIS A 17 6.18 -1.64 18.86
CA HIS A 17 6.15 -2.16 20.22
C HIS A 17 6.07 -3.69 20.21
N ASP A 18 6.67 -4.34 21.20
CA ASP A 18 6.68 -5.80 21.28
C ASP A 18 5.26 -6.36 21.41
N ASP A 19 4.40 -5.71 22.20
CA ASP A 19 3.00 -6.07 22.34
C ASP A 19 2.22 -5.97 21.02
N GLU A 20 2.53 -4.96 20.20
CA GLU A 20 1.95 -4.79 18.87
C GLU A 20 2.39 -5.92 17.93
N ILE A 21 3.67 -6.28 17.97
CA ILE A 21 4.22 -7.38 17.17
C ILE A 21 3.54 -8.69 17.53
N GLU A 22 3.43 -9.00 18.82
CA GLU A 22 2.87 -10.27 19.30
C GLU A 22 1.35 -10.36 19.13
N ASN A 23 0.62 -9.26 19.31
CA ASN A 23 -0.83 -9.28 19.32
C ASN A 23 -1.50 -8.85 17.99
N VAL A 24 -0.76 -8.19 17.09
CA VAL A 24 -1.31 -7.71 15.82
C VAL A 24 -0.57 -8.34 14.63
N HIS A 25 0.73 -8.12 14.52
CA HIS A 25 1.46 -8.46 13.30
C HIS A 25 1.66 -9.96 13.14
N LYS A 26 2.13 -10.66 14.15
CA LYS A 26 2.33 -12.12 14.09
C LYS A 26 1.02 -12.89 13.88
N PRO A 27 -0.07 -12.62 14.62
CA PRO A 27 -1.35 -13.29 14.37
C PRO A 27 -1.88 -13.05 12.95
N LEU A 28 -1.73 -11.83 12.42
CA LEU A 28 -2.10 -11.53 11.04
C LEU A 28 -1.29 -12.38 10.05
N LEU A 29 0.04 -12.41 10.19
CA LEU A 29 0.91 -13.19 9.29
C LEU A 29 0.61 -14.70 9.37
N GLN A 30 0.31 -15.21 10.56
CA GLN A 30 -0.14 -16.59 10.75
C GLN A 30 -1.48 -16.86 10.05
N GLN A 31 -2.41 -15.91 10.08
CA GLN A 31 -3.69 -16.02 9.36
C GLN A 31 -3.45 -16.04 7.85
N LEU A 32 -2.60 -15.18 7.32
CA LEU A 32 -2.24 -15.17 5.90
C LEU A 32 -1.56 -16.48 5.49
N ALA A 33 -0.68 -17.03 6.33
CA ALA A 33 -0.05 -18.32 6.10
C ALA A 33 -1.08 -19.47 6.00
N LYS A 34 -2.12 -19.46 6.85
CA LYS A 34 -3.23 -20.43 6.79
C LYS A 34 -4.02 -20.31 5.49
N ILE A 35 -4.28 -19.09 5.03
CA ILE A 35 -4.96 -18.84 3.75
C ILE A 35 -4.14 -19.40 2.59
N HIS A 36 -2.83 -19.16 2.58
CA HIS A 36 -1.93 -19.71 1.58
C HIS A 36 -1.90 -21.24 1.62
N ALA A 37 -1.80 -21.83 2.81
CA ALA A 37 -1.75 -23.29 3.00
C ALA A 37 -3.03 -24.00 2.50
N ALA A 38 -4.16 -23.33 2.43
CA ALA A 38 -5.40 -23.87 1.89
C ALA A 38 -5.34 -24.08 0.35
N ASN A 39 -4.48 -23.33 -0.35
CA ASN A 39 -4.25 -23.49 -1.79
C ASN A 39 -2.78 -23.18 -2.17
N PRO A 40 -1.81 -24.00 -1.74
CA PRO A 40 -0.38 -23.70 -1.86
C PRO A 40 0.15 -23.77 -3.29
N GLN A 41 -0.62 -24.32 -4.22
CA GLN A 41 -0.25 -24.43 -5.64
C GLN A 41 -0.46 -23.12 -6.40
N ARG A 42 -1.16 -22.17 -5.79
CA ARG A 42 -1.48 -20.89 -6.38
C ARG A 42 -0.89 -19.76 -5.53
N ARG A 43 -0.33 -18.74 -6.18
CA ARG A 43 0.11 -17.54 -5.44
C ARG A 43 -1.06 -16.89 -4.72
N THR A 44 -0.89 -16.62 -3.44
CA THR A 44 -1.86 -15.87 -2.64
C THR A 44 -1.64 -14.38 -2.83
N ILE A 45 -2.70 -13.66 -3.15
CA ILE A 45 -2.68 -12.19 -3.34
C ILE A 45 -3.51 -11.55 -2.26
N VAL A 46 -2.86 -10.75 -1.43
CA VAL A 46 -3.48 -9.98 -0.34
C VAL A 46 -3.52 -8.51 -0.75
N PHE A 47 -4.66 -7.85 -0.56
CA PHE A 47 -4.76 -6.40 -0.74
C PHE A 47 -4.64 -5.69 0.59
N LEU A 48 -3.76 -4.70 0.67
CA LEU A 48 -3.70 -3.73 1.76
C LEU A 48 -4.10 -2.36 1.25
N CYS A 49 -5.31 -1.94 1.58
CA CYS A 49 -5.84 -0.62 1.26
C CYS A 49 -5.74 0.30 2.47
N ALA A 50 -5.28 1.51 2.26
CA ALA A 50 -5.21 2.52 3.32
C ALA A 50 -5.08 3.92 2.74
N PRO A 51 -5.56 4.95 3.45
CA PRO A 51 -5.29 6.33 3.05
C PRO A 51 -3.80 6.66 3.06
N PRO A 52 -3.38 7.70 2.33
CA PRO A 52 -2.01 8.19 2.41
C PRO A 52 -1.66 8.61 3.84
N GLY A 53 -0.41 8.43 4.23
CA GLY A 53 0.07 8.80 5.57
C GLY A 53 -0.01 7.70 6.64
N THR A 54 -0.65 6.57 6.36
CA THR A 54 -0.78 5.44 7.32
C THR A 54 0.50 4.62 7.51
N GLY A 55 1.52 4.80 6.66
CA GLY A 55 2.76 4.03 6.75
C GLY A 55 2.70 2.64 6.13
N LYS A 56 1.69 2.34 5.29
CA LYS A 56 1.47 1.00 4.71
C LYS A 56 2.71 0.38 4.06
N SER A 57 3.48 1.13 3.27
CA SER A 57 4.68 0.58 2.61
C SER A 57 5.78 0.19 3.61
N THR A 58 5.95 0.98 4.69
CA THR A 58 6.87 0.64 5.78
C THR A 58 6.39 -0.58 6.55
N LEU A 59 5.08 -0.67 6.80
CA LEU A 59 4.45 -1.79 7.49
C LEU A 59 4.60 -3.09 6.71
N THR A 60 4.33 -3.09 5.40
CA THR A 60 4.46 -4.30 4.58
C THR A 60 5.92 -4.76 4.47
N THR A 61 6.88 -3.84 4.36
CA THR A 61 8.31 -4.18 4.43
C THR A 61 8.70 -4.76 5.79
N PHE A 62 8.09 -4.29 6.88
CA PHE A 62 8.28 -4.90 8.20
C PHE A 62 7.70 -6.32 8.27
N TRP A 63 6.57 -6.59 7.64
CA TRP A 63 6.02 -7.93 7.55
C TRP A 63 6.89 -8.88 6.73
N GLU A 64 7.50 -8.41 5.63
CA GLU A 64 8.53 -9.19 4.91
C GLU A 64 9.68 -9.58 5.86
N TYR A 65 10.16 -8.62 6.65
CA TYR A 65 11.20 -8.88 7.65
C TYR A 65 10.76 -9.92 8.68
N LEU A 66 9.56 -9.83 9.23
CA LEU A 66 9.05 -10.81 10.20
C LEU A 66 8.92 -12.20 9.60
N CYS A 67 8.42 -12.32 8.38
CA CYS A 67 8.33 -13.62 7.69
C CYS A 67 9.72 -14.22 7.43
N ALA A 68 10.70 -13.40 7.08
CA ALA A 68 12.09 -13.88 6.87
C ALA A 68 12.76 -14.39 8.17
N GLN A 69 12.28 -13.97 9.34
CA GLN A 69 12.78 -14.43 10.64
C GLN A 69 12.09 -15.70 11.17
N ASP A 70 10.95 -16.07 10.60
CA ASP A 70 10.13 -17.20 11.08
C ASP A 70 10.00 -18.27 9.96
N PRO A 71 10.70 -19.41 10.08
CA PRO A 71 10.64 -20.46 9.07
C PRO A 71 9.26 -21.14 8.95
N CYS A 72 8.35 -20.89 9.88
CA CYS A 72 6.97 -21.38 9.82
C CYS A 72 6.05 -20.48 8.96
N LEU A 73 6.52 -19.31 8.57
CA LEU A 73 5.78 -18.38 7.72
C LEU A 73 6.28 -18.47 6.27
N PRO A 74 5.39 -18.40 5.27
CA PRO A 74 5.81 -18.33 3.88
C PRO A 74 6.51 -16.99 3.60
N GLU A 75 7.38 -16.99 2.60
CA GLU A 75 7.93 -15.76 2.08
C GLU A 75 6.81 -14.89 1.53
N ILE A 76 6.86 -13.60 1.86
CA ILE A 76 5.97 -12.58 1.31
C ILE A 76 6.76 -11.53 0.55
N GLN A 77 6.12 -10.89 -0.41
CA GLN A 77 6.70 -9.81 -1.20
C GLN A 77 5.68 -8.67 -1.33
N THR A 78 6.12 -7.45 -1.04
CA THR A 78 5.29 -6.25 -1.20
C THR A 78 5.31 -5.77 -2.64
N LEU A 79 4.13 -5.51 -3.18
CA LEU A 79 3.93 -4.99 -4.52
C LEU A 79 3.16 -3.66 -4.45
N PRO A 80 3.82 -2.51 -4.70
CA PRO A 80 3.16 -1.21 -4.61
C PRO A 80 2.23 -0.97 -5.81
N MET A 81 1.02 -0.48 -5.54
CA MET A 81 0.08 -0.03 -6.57
C MET A 81 0.59 1.22 -7.32
N ASP A 82 1.46 2.00 -6.71
CA ASP A 82 1.91 3.29 -7.26
C ASP A 82 2.59 3.18 -8.64
N GLY A 83 3.16 2.03 -8.97
CA GLY A 83 3.72 1.76 -10.31
C GLY A 83 2.68 1.76 -11.43
N PHE A 84 1.40 1.73 -11.09
CA PHE A 84 0.29 1.79 -12.06
C PHE A 84 -0.31 3.19 -12.25
N HIS A 85 0.35 4.24 -11.76
CA HIS A 85 0.04 5.59 -12.25
C HIS A 85 0.16 5.63 -13.78
N HIS A 86 -0.71 6.37 -14.44
CA HIS A 86 -0.48 6.74 -15.83
C HIS A 86 0.81 7.57 -15.94
N TYR A 87 1.53 7.44 -17.04
CA TYR A 87 2.70 8.26 -17.32
C TYR A 87 2.36 9.75 -17.33
N ASN A 88 3.32 10.56 -16.97
CA ASN A 88 3.16 12.01 -16.98
C ASN A 88 2.67 12.56 -18.31
N SER A 89 3.17 12.01 -19.44
CA SER A 89 2.73 12.38 -20.79
C SER A 89 1.25 12.09 -21.02
N TRP A 90 0.75 10.97 -20.50
CA TRP A 90 -0.67 10.63 -20.59
C TRP A 90 -1.52 11.56 -19.72
N LEU A 91 -1.06 11.83 -18.48
CA LEU A 91 -1.75 12.74 -17.57
C LEU A 91 -1.84 14.16 -18.12
N ASP A 92 -0.79 14.65 -18.78
CA ASP A 92 -0.79 15.96 -19.44
C ASP A 92 -1.78 16.02 -20.60
N ALA A 93 -1.81 14.98 -21.43
CA ALA A 93 -2.75 14.88 -22.55
C ALA A 93 -4.23 14.85 -22.11
N HIS A 94 -4.49 14.41 -20.87
CA HIS A 94 -5.85 14.30 -20.30
C HIS A 94 -6.16 15.39 -19.26
N ASN A 95 -5.28 16.39 -19.07
CA ASN A 95 -5.42 17.46 -18.07
C ASN A 95 -5.57 16.93 -16.62
N LEU A 96 -4.93 15.80 -16.30
CA LEU A 96 -5.00 15.13 -15.00
C LEU A 96 -3.73 15.27 -14.15
N ARG A 97 -2.68 15.93 -14.67
CA ARG A 97 -1.41 16.07 -13.95
C ARG A 97 -1.56 16.69 -12.55
N ALA A 98 -2.41 17.69 -12.42
CA ALA A 98 -2.67 18.39 -11.15
C ALA A 98 -3.36 17.49 -10.10
N TYR A 99 -3.99 16.40 -10.54
CA TYR A 99 -4.72 15.46 -9.69
C TYR A 99 -3.95 14.16 -9.44
N LYS A 100 -2.67 14.12 -9.80
CA LYS A 100 -1.85 12.92 -9.67
C LYS A 100 -1.91 12.34 -8.25
N GLY A 101 -2.22 11.06 -8.16
CA GLY A 101 -2.51 10.36 -6.90
C GLY A 101 -4.00 10.11 -6.67
N ALA A 102 -4.90 10.82 -7.37
CA ALA A 102 -6.34 10.51 -7.38
C ALA A 102 -6.61 9.22 -8.16
N PRO A 103 -7.71 8.50 -7.89
CA PRO A 103 -7.97 7.18 -8.50
C PRO A 103 -8.08 7.23 -10.02
N GLU A 104 -8.47 8.38 -10.60
CA GLU A 104 -8.58 8.60 -12.04
C GLU A 104 -7.20 8.66 -12.74
N THR A 105 -6.13 8.79 -11.98
CA THR A 105 -4.76 8.89 -12.51
C THR A 105 -4.01 7.56 -12.56
N PHE A 106 -4.72 6.46 -12.28
CA PHE A 106 -4.19 5.09 -12.32
C PHE A 106 -4.74 4.28 -13.49
N ASP A 107 -3.86 3.44 -14.06
CA ASP A 107 -4.21 2.46 -15.08
C ASP A 107 -4.71 1.16 -14.42
N VAL A 108 -6.00 1.12 -14.11
CA VAL A 108 -6.63 -0.02 -13.43
C VAL A 108 -6.66 -1.27 -14.31
N ASP A 109 -6.79 -1.10 -15.62
CA ASP A 109 -6.83 -2.23 -16.56
C ASP A 109 -5.46 -2.91 -16.62
N LYS A 110 -4.38 -2.14 -16.64
CA LYS A 110 -3.02 -2.65 -16.54
C LYS A 110 -2.76 -3.34 -15.20
N LEU A 111 -3.26 -2.78 -14.09
CA LEU A 111 -3.16 -3.41 -12.78
C LEU A 111 -3.86 -4.77 -12.78
N ALA A 112 -5.08 -4.86 -13.34
CA ALA A 112 -5.81 -6.12 -13.45
C ALA A 112 -5.07 -7.16 -14.30
N GLN A 113 -4.47 -6.74 -15.42
CA GLN A 113 -3.65 -7.62 -16.26
C GLN A 113 -2.44 -8.17 -15.52
N ASN A 114 -1.71 -7.31 -14.79
CA ASN A 114 -0.56 -7.74 -14.00
C ASN A 114 -0.97 -8.66 -12.84
N LEU A 115 -2.08 -8.40 -12.16
CA LEU A 115 -2.61 -9.29 -11.13
C LEU A 115 -2.92 -10.68 -11.68
N ARG A 116 -3.54 -10.76 -12.87
CA ARG A 116 -3.79 -12.04 -13.55
C ARG A 116 -2.49 -12.77 -13.88
N GLN A 117 -1.51 -12.06 -14.46
CA GLN A 117 -0.23 -12.63 -14.82
C GLN A 117 0.52 -13.22 -13.62
N ILE A 118 0.64 -12.48 -12.51
CA ILE A 118 1.33 -12.96 -11.31
C ILE A 118 0.56 -14.07 -10.58
N ARG A 119 -0.76 -14.15 -10.77
CA ARG A 119 -1.59 -15.25 -10.23
C ARG A 119 -1.21 -16.58 -10.87
N GLU A 120 -0.93 -16.59 -12.17
CA GLU A 120 -0.67 -17.79 -12.95
C GLU A 120 0.80 -18.23 -12.90
N GLY A 121 1.74 -17.33 -12.56
CA GLY A 121 3.15 -17.66 -12.54
C GLY A 121 4.06 -16.53 -12.12
N GLU A 122 5.32 -16.61 -12.55
CA GLU A 122 6.28 -15.52 -12.38
C GLU A 122 5.94 -14.36 -13.33
N GLY A 123 6.24 -13.14 -12.87
CA GLY A 123 6.03 -11.93 -13.67
C GLY A 123 6.86 -10.78 -13.13
N PHE A 124 6.65 -9.63 -13.74
CA PHE A 124 7.25 -8.38 -13.30
C PHE A 124 6.17 -7.40 -12.87
N TRP A 125 6.56 -6.52 -11.94
CA TRP A 125 5.69 -5.50 -11.40
C TRP A 125 6.32 -4.13 -11.58
N PRO A 126 5.58 -3.11 -12.02
CA PRO A 126 6.10 -1.76 -12.17
C PRO A 126 6.30 -1.10 -10.81
N GLN A 127 7.22 -0.15 -10.75
CA GLN A 127 7.46 0.66 -9.57
C GLN A 127 7.43 2.15 -9.94
N TYR A 128 6.94 2.97 -9.02
CA TYR A 128 6.97 4.42 -9.19
C TYR A 128 8.34 4.98 -8.81
N ASP A 129 9.03 5.57 -9.78
CA ASP A 129 10.31 6.24 -9.56
C ASP A 129 10.06 7.66 -9.04
N ARG A 130 10.45 7.90 -7.80
CA ARG A 130 10.25 9.19 -7.14
C ARG A 130 11.18 10.31 -7.64
N GLN A 131 12.28 9.98 -8.30
CA GLN A 131 13.19 10.96 -8.90
C GLN A 131 12.68 11.39 -10.27
N LYS A 132 12.24 10.45 -11.08
CA LYS A 132 11.65 10.71 -12.40
C LYS A 132 10.21 11.19 -12.32
N HIS A 133 9.55 10.97 -11.19
CA HIS A 133 8.11 11.17 -10.99
C HIS A 133 7.24 10.44 -12.01
N ASP A 134 7.65 9.24 -12.40
CA ASP A 134 6.98 8.40 -13.40
C ASP A 134 7.13 6.92 -13.06
N PRO A 135 6.23 6.03 -13.55
CA PRO A 135 6.40 4.59 -13.43
C PRO A 135 7.63 4.08 -14.21
N VAL A 136 8.22 3.02 -13.67
CA VAL A 136 9.26 2.22 -14.32
C VAL A 136 8.72 0.79 -14.44
N GLU A 137 8.72 0.29 -15.67
CA GLU A 137 8.25 -1.06 -15.97
C GLU A 137 9.24 -2.12 -15.49
N GLU A 138 8.71 -3.34 -15.24
CA GLU A 138 9.51 -4.52 -14.93
C GLU A 138 10.54 -4.31 -13.80
N ALA A 139 10.22 -3.43 -12.86
CA ALA A 139 11.14 -3.01 -11.81
C ALA A 139 11.28 -4.06 -10.69
N ILE A 140 10.22 -4.85 -10.44
CA ILE A 140 10.20 -5.86 -9.38
C ILE A 140 9.87 -7.21 -10.02
N ARG A 141 10.77 -8.19 -9.88
CA ARG A 141 10.47 -9.58 -10.23
C ARG A 141 9.62 -10.20 -9.13
N VAL A 142 8.48 -10.78 -9.49
CA VAL A 142 7.54 -11.40 -8.55
C VAL A 142 7.83 -12.89 -8.45
N THR A 143 8.36 -13.31 -7.30
CA THR A 143 8.78 -14.68 -7.06
C THR A 143 8.15 -15.32 -5.83
N ALA A 144 7.78 -14.55 -4.83
CA ALA A 144 7.23 -15.05 -3.58
C ALA A 144 5.89 -15.80 -3.77
N PRO A 145 5.63 -16.84 -2.98
CA PRO A 145 4.37 -17.58 -3.03
C PRO A 145 3.18 -16.77 -2.53
N MET A 146 3.43 -15.74 -1.72
CA MET A 146 2.42 -14.81 -1.22
C MET A 146 2.86 -13.37 -1.48
N VAL A 147 1.95 -12.55 -1.99
CA VAL A 147 2.21 -11.14 -2.25
C VAL A 147 1.19 -10.25 -1.53
N ILE A 148 1.66 -9.10 -1.05
CA ILE A 148 0.81 -8.04 -0.51
C ILE A 148 0.86 -6.87 -1.47
N VAL A 149 -0.22 -6.68 -2.20
CA VAL A 149 -0.41 -5.48 -3.04
C VAL A 149 -0.91 -4.37 -2.13
N GLU A 150 -0.16 -3.28 -2.06
CA GLU A 150 -0.51 -2.15 -1.20
C GLU A 150 -0.83 -0.89 -2.00
N GLY A 151 -1.86 -0.18 -1.60
CA GLY A 151 -2.25 1.05 -2.27
C GLY A 151 -3.51 1.71 -1.70
N ASN A 152 -3.74 2.95 -2.09
CA ASN A 152 -4.85 3.73 -1.54
C ASN A 152 -6.21 3.31 -2.09
N TRP A 153 -6.27 2.76 -3.31
CA TRP A 153 -7.52 2.60 -4.06
C TRP A 153 -7.94 1.16 -4.28
N LEU A 154 -7.19 0.19 -3.75
CA LEU A 154 -7.41 -1.25 -4.02
C LEU A 154 -8.81 -1.76 -3.62
N LEU A 155 -9.46 -1.12 -2.65
CA LEU A 155 -10.82 -1.45 -2.21
C LEU A 155 -11.83 -0.35 -2.57
N ARG A 156 -11.48 0.53 -3.53
CA ARG A 156 -12.38 1.61 -3.93
C ARG A 156 -13.71 1.07 -4.46
N ASP A 157 -14.79 1.68 -3.98
CA ASP A 157 -16.16 1.30 -4.28
C ASP A 157 -16.66 2.00 -5.57
N ASP A 158 -16.04 1.68 -6.70
CA ASP A 158 -16.53 2.01 -8.04
C ASP A 158 -16.32 0.84 -9.00
N GLU A 159 -17.03 0.86 -10.13
CA GLU A 159 -17.11 -0.28 -11.06
C GLU A 159 -15.74 -0.79 -11.53
N ARG A 160 -14.82 0.11 -11.89
CA ARG A 160 -13.50 -0.28 -12.42
C ARG A 160 -12.63 -0.94 -11.35
N TRP A 161 -12.63 -0.37 -10.14
CA TRP A 161 -11.82 -0.86 -9.03
C TRP A 161 -12.40 -2.12 -8.40
N ARG A 162 -13.74 -2.25 -8.35
CA ARG A 162 -14.41 -3.46 -7.85
C ARG A 162 -14.03 -4.72 -8.64
N ALA A 163 -13.72 -4.58 -9.93
CA ALA A 163 -13.28 -5.71 -10.76
C ALA A 163 -11.97 -6.35 -10.24
N LEU A 164 -11.15 -5.64 -9.48
CA LEU A 164 -9.94 -6.19 -8.87
C LEU A 164 -10.21 -7.21 -7.78
N ALA A 165 -11.42 -7.24 -7.20
CA ALA A 165 -11.79 -8.16 -6.12
C ALA A 165 -11.64 -9.64 -6.52
N GLU A 166 -11.76 -9.99 -7.80
CA GLU A 166 -11.54 -11.36 -8.30
C GLU A 166 -10.13 -11.88 -8.05
N PHE A 167 -9.15 -10.99 -7.90
CA PHE A 167 -7.75 -11.34 -7.64
C PHE A 167 -7.39 -11.34 -6.16
N CYS A 168 -8.27 -10.87 -5.28
CA CYS A 168 -7.99 -10.70 -3.86
C CYS A 168 -8.39 -11.94 -3.08
N ASP A 169 -7.42 -12.61 -2.44
CA ASP A 169 -7.69 -13.76 -1.57
C ASP A 169 -8.01 -13.34 -0.13
N TYR A 170 -7.46 -12.20 0.30
CA TYR A 170 -7.73 -11.60 1.60
C TYR A 170 -7.47 -10.10 1.56
N SER A 171 -8.36 -9.33 2.14
CA SER A 171 -8.28 -7.88 2.13
C SER A 171 -8.06 -7.30 3.51
N LEU A 172 -7.16 -6.31 3.57
CA LEU A 172 -6.81 -5.55 4.76
C LEU A 172 -7.12 -4.07 4.51
N PHE A 173 -7.66 -3.40 5.50
CA PHE A 173 -7.83 -1.95 5.48
C PHE A 173 -7.23 -1.32 6.73
N ILE A 174 -6.44 -0.25 6.57
CA ILE A 174 -5.96 0.54 7.70
C ILE A 174 -6.79 1.81 7.79
N ARG A 175 -7.52 1.97 8.89
CA ARG A 175 -8.16 3.21 9.28
C ARG A 175 -7.23 4.02 10.17
N ALA A 176 -7.28 5.34 10.05
CA ALA A 176 -6.56 6.24 10.93
C ALA A 176 -7.37 7.53 11.15
N PRO A 177 -7.20 8.21 12.31
CA PRO A 177 -7.82 9.51 12.53
C PRO A 177 -7.34 10.54 11.49
N ALA A 178 -8.27 11.29 10.90
CA ALA A 178 -7.95 12.24 9.82
C ALA A 178 -6.92 13.30 10.25
N ASN A 179 -6.97 13.75 11.52
CA ASN A 179 -6.00 14.70 12.06
C ASN A 179 -4.58 14.09 12.16
N ALA A 180 -4.45 12.81 12.52
CA ALA A 180 -3.17 12.12 12.54
C ALA A 180 -2.57 12.03 11.12
N LEU A 181 -3.40 11.70 10.14
CA LEU A 181 -2.98 11.64 8.73
C LEU A 181 -2.55 13.03 8.22
N ARG A 182 -3.33 14.08 8.55
CA ARG A 182 -2.97 15.46 8.20
C ARG A 182 -1.61 15.85 8.76
N MET A 183 -1.37 15.61 10.04
CA MET A 183 -0.09 15.92 10.69
C MET A 183 1.07 15.19 10.00
N ARG A 184 0.94 13.90 9.71
CA ARG A 184 1.99 13.10 9.05
C ARG A 184 2.25 13.55 7.61
N LEU A 185 1.19 13.85 6.84
CA LEU A 185 1.30 14.26 5.44
C LEU A 185 1.89 15.66 5.31
N VAL A 186 1.44 16.62 6.11
CA VAL A 186 2.03 17.96 6.17
C VAL A 186 3.48 17.88 6.63
N GLY A 187 3.77 17.15 7.71
CA GLY A 187 5.13 16.95 8.22
C GLY A 187 6.08 16.35 7.19
N ARG A 188 5.61 15.40 6.37
CA ARG A 188 6.42 14.83 5.28
C ARG A 188 6.76 15.87 4.21
N LYS A 189 5.86 16.79 3.88
CA LYS A 189 6.11 17.88 2.94
C LYS A 189 7.09 18.92 3.50
N LEU A 190 6.97 19.23 4.79
CA LEU A 190 7.93 20.09 5.49
C LEU A 190 9.34 19.48 5.49
N ALA A 191 9.44 18.19 5.82
CA ALA A 191 10.73 17.47 5.76
C ALA A 191 11.32 17.43 4.34
N GLY A 192 10.47 17.48 3.31
CA GLY A 192 10.85 17.59 1.90
C GLY A 192 11.20 19.01 1.45
N GLY A 193 11.18 20.00 2.35
CA GLY A 193 11.62 21.38 2.10
C GLY A 193 10.54 22.38 1.72
N LEU A 194 9.24 22.01 1.75
CA LEU A 194 8.15 22.97 1.56
C LEU A 194 8.01 23.90 2.77
N SER A 195 7.53 25.13 2.54
CA SER A 195 7.10 26.01 3.63
C SER A 195 5.85 25.44 4.31
N GLN A 196 5.56 25.90 5.53
CA GLN A 196 4.34 25.52 6.26
C GLN A 196 3.10 25.81 5.43
N ALA A 197 2.99 27.02 4.86
CA ALA A 197 1.86 27.44 4.05
C ALA A 197 1.69 26.57 2.79
N ASP A 198 2.79 26.25 2.09
CA ASP A 198 2.74 25.42 0.88
C ASP A 198 2.39 23.97 1.20
N ALA A 199 2.92 23.43 2.32
CA ALA A 199 2.62 22.08 2.77
C ALA A 199 1.13 21.92 3.14
N GLU A 200 0.57 22.89 3.85
CA GLU A 200 -0.85 22.91 4.19
C GLU A 200 -1.74 23.08 2.94
N ALA A 201 -1.37 24.01 2.04
CA ALA A 201 -2.09 24.20 0.78
C ALA A 201 -2.07 22.93 -0.09
N PHE A 202 -0.94 22.21 -0.11
CA PHE A 202 -0.85 20.93 -0.81
C PHE A 202 -1.79 19.88 -0.19
N TYR A 203 -1.83 19.81 1.14
CA TYR A 203 -2.74 18.89 1.83
C TYR A 203 -4.19 19.18 1.47
N GLU A 204 -4.64 20.44 1.58
CA GLU A 204 -6.03 20.82 1.30
C GLU A 204 -6.44 20.55 -0.15
N ARG A 205 -5.52 20.74 -1.10
CA ARG A 205 -5.79 20.54 -2.52
C ARG A 205 -5.71 19.09 -2.97
N THR A 206 -4.81 18.29 -2.38
CA THR A 206 -4.43 16.97 -2.92
C THR A 206 -4.60 15.85 -1.92
N ASP A 207 -3.82 15.85 -0.82
CA ASP A 207 -3.78 14.72 0.12
C ASP A 207 -5.09 14.59 0.91
N GLY A 208 -5.66 15.70 1.40
CA GLY A 208 -6.88 15.70 2.19
C GLY A 208 -8.11 15.15 1.45
N PRO A 209 -8.40 15.59 0.21
CA PRO A 209 -9.43 14.98 -0.61
C PRO A 209 -9.24 13.48 -0.81
N ASN A 210 -8.02 13.02 -1.07
CA ASN A 210 -7.72 11.59 -1.24
C ASN A 210 -7.90 10.82 0.07
N VAL A 211 -7.47 11.37 1.21
CA VAL A 211 -7.71 10.76 2.53
C VAL A 211 -9.21 10.52 2.75
N ARG A 212 -10.04 11.53 2.52
CA ARG A 212 -11.50 11.41 2.67
C ARG A 212 -12.09 10.35 1.75
N ARG A 213 -11.74 10.39 0.45
CA ARG A 213 -12.23 9.41 -0.53
C ARG A 213 -11.86 7.97 -0.14
N VAL A 214 -10.64 7.72 0.36
CA VAL A 214 -10.25 6.36 0.80
C VAL A 214 -11.03 5.94 2.03
N LEU A 215 -11.21 6.83 3.01
CA LEU A 215 -11.92 6.51 4.24
C LEU A 215 -13.43 6.30 4.05
N GLU A 216 -14.04 7.01 3.10
CA GLU A 216 -15.49 7.04 2.89
C GLU A 216 -15.96 6.09 1.77
N ASP A 217 -15.16 5.93 0.72
CA ASP A 217 -15.55 5.26 -0.52
C ASP A 217 -14.83 3.92 -0.73
N SER A 218 -14.46 3.21 0.33
CA SER A 218 -13.85 1.89 0.25
C SER A 218 -14.82 0.79 0.66
N LEU A 219 -14.74 -0.36 -0.03
CA LEU A 219 -15.45 -1.57 0.33
C LEU A 219 -14.97 -2.09 1.69
N SER A 220 -15.80 -2.87 2.37
CA SER A 220 -15.42 -3.57 3.59
C SER A 220 -14.27 -4.54 3.32
N ALA A 221 -13.29 -4.59 4.25
CA ALA A 221 -12.18 -5.53 4.22
C ALA A 221 -12.44 -6.73 5.12
N ASP A 222 -11.71 -7.84 4.86
CA ASP A 222 -11.76 -9.03 5.72
C ASP A 222 -11.19 -8.74 7.12
N LEU A 223 -10.17 -7.89 7.19
CA LEU A 223 -9.62 -7.41 8.47
C LEU A 223 -9.38 -5.90 8.42
N MET A 224 -9.77 -5.22 9.48
CA MET A 224 -9.49 -3.80 9.68
C MET A 224 -8.44 -3.61 10.78
N LEU A 225 -7.43 -2.82 10.46
CA LEU A 225 -6.46 -2.31 11.42
C LEU A 225 -6.74 -0.83 11.69
N GLU A 226 -6.52 -0.40 12.91
CA GLU A 226 -6.53 1.02 13.28
C GLU A 226 -5.12 1.49 13.58
N MET A 227 -4.71 2.57 12.95
CA MET A 227 -3.49 3.29 13.31
C MET A 227 -3.82 4.32 14.40
N THR A 228 -3.13 4.26 15.51
CA THR A 228 -3.28 5.22 16.61
C THR A 228 -2.64 6.58 16.27
N LEU A 229 -2.87 7.58 17.12
CA LEU A 229 -2.22 8.90 16.98
C LEU A 229 -0.70 8.80 17.04
N GLU A 230 -0.17 7.88 17.83
CA GLU A 230 1.27 7.61 17.99
C GLU A 230 1.85 6.82 16.81
N GLY A 231 0.99 6.26 15.95
CA GLY A 231 1.39 5.51 14.76
C GLY A 231 1.53 4.01 14.98
N ALA A 232 1.11 3.47 16.14
CA ALA A 232 1.00 2.03 16.38
C ALA A 232 -0.28 1.47 15.72
N TYR A 233 -0.30 0.17 15.47
CA TYR A 233 -1.46 -0.51 14.87
C TYR A 233 -2.15 -1.43 15.89
N ARG A 234 -3.47 -1.53 15.75
CA ARG A 234 -4.28 -2.48 16.52
C ARG A 234 -5.38 -3.07 15.64
N THR A 235 -5.87 -4.24 15.97
CA THR A 235 -7.08 -4.79 15.34
C THR A 235 -8.30 -4.01 15.80
N ALA A 236 -9.21 -3.67 14.88
CA ALA A 236 -10.45 -2.96 15.16
C ALA A 236 -11.50 -3.89 15.77
#